data_a931bbd383ae826de9701d90457962c2
#
_entry.id   a931bbd383ae826de9701d90457962c2
#
_cell.length_a   1.000
_cell.length_b   1.000
_cell.length_c   1.000
_cell.angle_alpha   90.00
_cell.angle_beta   90.00
_cell.angle_gamma   90.00
#
_symmetry.space_group_name_H-M   'P 1'
#
loop_
_entity.id
_entity.type
_entity.pdbx_description
1 polymer ?
#
loop_
_entity_poly.entity_id
_entity_poly.type
_entity_poly.pdbx_seq_one_letter_code
_entity_poly.pdbx_strand_id
1 'polypeptide(L)'
;MVELFNNKKRVFWEALILTGVVFLLGMLLGIAFESSKVTDINDYYIQSETSIMDAFALSAFTDLDSNSCPILKQANINFADNIYEEAILLEDFENAGKITESMKVMHKKYDVLRTFLWINTIKTAEKCGRSYDTVVYLYVSESDELTTKATQKVWSRVLYDLKQEEGDGILLIPLAVDKDLVSLDSVLNGYEIPSYPALVINEDIVITNLISVEKIKQYLN
;
A
#
# COMPACT_ATOMS: atom_id res chain seq x y z
N MET A 1 -49.04 -13.60 -41.26
CA MET A 1 -48.47 -12.43 -40.57
C MET A 1 -49.03 -12.44 -39.16
N VAL A 2 -48.17 -12.70 -38.20
CA VAL A 2 -48.51 -13.21 -36.88
C VAL A 2 -49.24 -12.17 -36.05
N GLU A 3 -50.38 -12.55 -35.44
CA GLU A 3 -51.10 -11.78 -34.41
C GLU A 3 -50.28 -11.69 -33.10
N LEU A 4 -49.25 -10.86 -33.10
CA LEU A 4 -48.31 -10.77 -31.97
C LEU A 4 -48.64 -9.69 -30.91
N PHE A 5 -49.70 -8.92 -31.06
CA PHE A 5 -49.96 -7.76 -30.19
C PHE A 5 -51.37 -7.61 -29.61
N ASN A 6 -52.12 -8.67 -29.42
CA ASN A 6 -53.51 -8.51 -28.96
C ASN A 6 -53.70 -8.66 -27.44
N ASN A 7 -52.65 -8.68 -26.61
CA ASN A 7 -52.83 -8.62 -25.15
C ASN A 7 -51.78 -7.71 -24.48
N LYS A 8 -52.03 -6.40 -24.46
CA LYS A 8 -51.14 -5.40 -23.85
C LYS A 8 -50.74 -5.76 -22.43
N LYS A 9 -51.56 -6.43 -21.65
CA LYS A 9 -51.22 -6.88 -20.30
C LYS A 9 -50.22 -8.01 -20.33
N ARG A 10 -50.26 -8.93 -21.26
CA ARG A 10 -49.31 -10.05 -21.38
C ARG A 10 -47.95 -9.55 -21.81
N VAL A 11 -47.89 -8.65 -22.78
CA VAL A 11 -46.60 -8.02 -23.22
C VAL A 11 -45.95 -7.24 -22.07
N PHE A 12 -46.76 -6.54 -21.26
CA PHE A 12 -46.26 -5.85 -20.09
C PHE A 12 -45.64 -6.80 -19.08
N TRP A 13 -46.29 -7.91 -18.74
CA TRP A 13 -45.78 -8.90 -17.82
C TRP A 13 -44.53 -9.61 -18.35
N GLU A 14 -44.47 -9.94 -19.63
CA GLU A 14 -43.32 -10.54 -20.28
C GLU A 14 -42.11 -9.60 -20.24
N ALA A 15 -42.31 -8.30 -20.53
CA ALA A 15 -41.28 -7.30 -20.43
C ALA A 15 -40.78 -7.10 -18.99
N LEU A 16 -41.70 -7.06 -18.01
CA LEU A 16 -41.37 -6.91 -16.60
C LEU A 16 -40.53 -8.08 -16.10
N ILE A 17 -40.90 -9.33 -16.43
CA ILE A 17 -40.15 -10.53 -16.04
C ILE A 17 -38.77 -10.51 -16.69
N LEU A 18 -38.67 -10.19 -17.99
CA LEU A 18 -37.40 -10.12 -18.69
C LEU A 18 -36.47 -9.08 -18.07
N THR A 19 -36.99 -7.90 -17.76
CA THR A 19 -36.22 -6.85 -17.09
C THR A 19 -35.75 -7.29 -15.71
N GLY A 20 -36.61 -7.94 -14.93
CA GLY A 20 -36.27 -8.50 -13.63
C GLY A 20 -35.14 -9.54 -13.72
N VAL A 21 -35.22 -10.45 -14.70
CA VAL A 21 -34.20 -11.46 -14.93
C VAL A 21 -32.87 -10.83 -15.31
N VAL A 22 -32.85 -9.88 -16.24
CA VAL A 22 -31.62 -9.17 -16.66
C VAL A 22 -31.03 -8.38 -15.50
N PHE A 23 -31.87 -7.72 -14.70
CA PHE A 23 -31.42 -7.00 -13.51
C PHE A 23 -30.77 -7.94 -12.47
N LEU A 24 -31.41 -9.07 -12.16
CA LEU A 24 -30.87 -10.06 -11.22
C LEU A 24 -29.56 -10.67 -11.72
N LEU A 25 -29.46 -10.99 -13.01
CA LEU A 25 -28.21 -11.49 -13.60
C LEU A 25 -27.09 -10.44 -13.52
N GLY A 26 -27.40 -9.18 -13.83
CA GLY A 26 -26.44 -8.08 -13.69
C GLY A 26 -25.97 -7.87 -12.25
N MET A 27 -26.90 -7.97 -11.28
CA MET A 27 -26.58 -7.88 -9.86
C MET A 27 -25.70 -9.05 -9.39
N LEU A 28 -26.01 -10.29 -9.81
CA LEU A 28 -25.19 -11.46 -9.47
C LEU A 28 -23.78 -11.38 -10.06
N LEU A 29 -23.64 -10.94 -11.30
CA LEU A 29 -22.35 -10.70 -11.93
C LEU A 29 -21.57 -9.59 -11.20
N GLY A 30 -22.24 -8.50 -10.82
CA GLY A 30 -21.63 -7.42 -10.05
C GLY A 30 -21.06 -7.91 -8.71
N ILE A 31 -21.85 -8.68 -7.95
CA ILE A 31 -21.41 -9.26 -6.67
C ILE A 31 -20.26 -10.26 -6.89
N ALA A 32 -20.31 -11.10 -7.91
CA ALA A 32 -19.24 -12.06 -8.21
C ALA A 32 -17.92 -11.34 -8.58
N PHE A 33 -17.99 -10.28 -9.36
CA PHE A 33 -16.82 -9.45 -9.69
C PHE A 33 -16.23 -8.75 -8.47
N GLU A 34 -17.08 -8.24 -7.58
CA GLU A 34 -16.63 -7.55 -6.37
C GLU A 34 -15.99 -8.52 -5.36
N SER A 35 -16.59 -9.71 -5.16
CA SER A 35 -16.03 -10.72 -4.26
C SER A 35 -14.69 -11.27 -4.75
N SER A 36 -14.51 -11.45 -6.05
CA SER A 36 -13.23 -11.90 -6.63
C SER A 36 -12.08 -10.93 -6.28
N LYS A 37 -12.31 -9.64 -6.44
CA LYS A 37 -11.29 -8.63 -6.15
C LYS A 37 -10.91 -8.52 -4.67
N VAL A 38 -11.88 -8.67 -3.76
CA VAL A 38 -11.61 -8.68 -2.31
C VAL A 38 -10.78 -9.91 -1.92
N THR A 39 -11.02 -11.05 -2.57
CA THR A 39 -10.23 -12.27 -2.35
C THR A 39 -8.79 -12.07 -2.79
N ASP A 40 -8.55 -11.49 -3.96
CA ASP A 40 -7.20 -11.22 -4.46
C ASP A 40 -6.39 -10.35 -3.48
N ILE A 41 -6.99 -9.27 -2.95
CA ILE A 41 -6.33 -8.40 -1.96
C ILE A 41 -5.99 -9.17 -0.67
N ASN A 42 -6.90 -10.02 -0.21
CA ASN A 42 -6.64 -10.82 1.00
C ASN A 42 -5.54 -11.85 0.80
N ASP A 43 -5.43 -12.44 -0.37
CA ASP A 43 -4.37 -13.39 -0.72
C ASP A 43 -3.01 -12.69 -0.79
N TYR A 44 -2.93 -11.50 -1.37
CA TYR A 44 -1.73 -10.66 -1.33
C TYR A 44 -1.33 -10.32 0.10
N TYR A 45 -2.29 -9.91 0.94
CA TYR A 45 -2.02 -9.62 2.35
C TYR A 45 -1.41 -10.82 3.09
N ILE A 46 -1.99 -12.03 2.92
CA ILE A 46 -1.46 -13.25 3.54
C ILE A 46 -0.04 -13.55 3.04
N GLN A 47 0.23 -13.33 1.76
CA GLN A 47 1.56 -13.51 1.19
C GLN A 47 2.56 -12.52 1.79
N SER A 48 2.21 -11.25 1.92
CA SER A 48 3.05 -10.22 2.54
C SER A 48 3.29 -10.51 4.01
N GLU A 49 2.26 -10.90 4.76
CA GLU A 49 2.39 -11.31 6.16
C GLU A 49 3.38 -12.48 6.30
N THR A 50 3.27 -13.47 5.43
CA THR A 50 4.19 -14.62 5.41
C THR A 50 5.62 -14.18 5.09
N SER A 51 5.80 -13.32 4.09
CA SER A 51 7.14 -12.81 3.69
C SER A 51 7.81 -12.02 4.80
N ILE A 52 7.07 -11.17 5.53
CA ILE A 52 7.65 -10.42 6.64
C ILE A 52 7.97 -11.32 7.84
N MET A 53 7.12 -12.32 8.13
CA MET A 53 7.39 -13.28 9.19
C MET A 53 8.64 -14.11 8.88
N ASP A 54 8.86 -14.48 7.62
CA ASP A 54 10.08 -15.17 7.18
C ASP A 54 11.32 -14.26 7.32
N ALA A 55 11.21 -12.99 6.93
CA ALA A 55 12.27 -12.01 7.13
C ALA A 55 12.61 -11.78 8.62
N PHE A 56 11.60 -11.81 9.51
CA PHE A 56 11.83 -11.77 10.96
C PHE A 56 12.54 -13.00 11.48
N ALA A 57 12.12 -14.20 11.04
CA ALA A 57 12.77 -15.44 11.41
C ALA A 57 14.25 -15.43 10.97
N LEU A 58 14.50 -14.96 9.74
CA LEU A 58 15.85 -14.79 9.21
C LEU A 58 16.65 -13.74 9.99
N SER A 59 16.02 -12.61 10.37
CA SER A 59 16.65 -11.59 11.20
C SER A 59 17.11 -12.14 12.55
N ALA A 60 16.25 -12.95 13.21
CA ALA A 60 16.62 -13.63 14.45
C ALA A 60 17.77 -14.65 14.25
N PHE A 61 17.80 -15.32 13.09
CA PHE A 61 18.90 -16.22 12.75
C PHE A 61 20.21 -15.46 12.48
N THR A 62 20.16 -14.30 11.88
CA THR A 62 21.33 -13.43 11.62
C THR A 62 22.01 -12.99 12.93
N ASP A 63 21.29 -12.98 14.06
CA ASP A 63 21.88 -12.77 15.38
C ASP A 63 22.90 -13.87 15.76
N LEU A 64 22.75 -15.06 15.18
CA LEU A 64 23.62 -16.22 15.41
C LEU A 64 24.70 -16.37 14.34
N ASP A 65 24.42 -15.98 13.10
CA ASP A 65 25.33 -16.10 11.94
C ASP A 65 25.20 -14.91 10.98
N SER A 66 26.24 -14.07 10.93
CA SER A 66 26.32 -12.90 10.05
C SER A 66 26.39 -13.26 8.55
N ASN A 67 26.64 -14.52 8.17
CA ASN A 67 26.64 -14.95 6.77
C ASN A 67 25.22 -14.85 6.14
N SER A 68 24.18 -14.73 6.94
CA SER A 68 22.78 -14.54 6.49
C SER A 68 22.44 -13.12 6.03
N CYS A 69 23.35 -12.15 6.21
CA CYS A 69 23.10 -10.74 5.84
C CYS A 69 22.68 -10.52 4.39
N PRO A 70 23.30 -11.13 3.36
CA PRO A 70 22.88 -10.93 1.98
C PRO A 70 21.43 -11.42 1.72
N ILE A 71 21.06 -12.54 2.34
CA ILE A 71 19.72 -13.12 2.20
C ILE A 71 18.68 -12.22 2.88
N LEU A 72 18.98 -11.73 4.09
CA LEU A 72 18.08 -10.82 4.82
C LEU A 72 17.87 -9.50 4.08
N LYS A 73 18.93 -8.93 3.50
CA LYS A 73 18.84 -7.73 2.67
C LYS A 73 17.92 -7.94 1.47
N GLN A 74 18.09 -9.06 0.76
CA GLN A 74 17.23 -9.38 -0.40
C GLN A 74 15.79 -9.65 0.02
N ALA A 75 15.54 -10.30 1.15
CA ALA A 75 14.21 -10.52 1.70
C ALA A 75 13.49 -9.19 1.99
N ASN A 76 14.18 -8.19 2.55
CA ASN A 76 13.63 -6.85 2.79
C ASN A 76 13.27 -6.13 1.47
N ILE A 77 14.11 -6.23 0.44
CA ILE A 77 13.84 -5.64 -0.89
C ILE A 77 12.60 -6.29 -1.50
N ASN A 78 12.57 -7.60 -1.59
CA ASN A 78 11.44 -8.34 -2.16
C ASN A 78 10.13 -8.04 -1.43
N PHE A 79 10.18 -7.91 -0.10
CA PHE A 79 9.02 -7.56 0.69
C PHE A 79 8.54 -6.12 0.42
N ALA A 80 9.46 -5.16 0.30
CA ALA A 80 9.12 -3.78 -0.03
C ALA A 80 8.48 -3.66 -1.41
N ASP A 81 8.99 -4.37 -2.40
CA ASP A 81 8.46 -4.36 -3.76
C ASP A 81 7.05 -4.97 -3.81
N ASN A 82 6.81 -6.08 -3.10
CA ASN A 82 5.48 -6.66 -2.96
C ASN A 82 4.48 -5.67 -2.34
N ILE A 83 4.84 -5.02 -1.23
CA ILE A 83 3.98 -4.01 -0.58
C ILE A 83 3.72 -2.81 -1.51
N TYR A 84 4.70 -2.42 -2.32
CA TYR A 84 4.54 -1.31 -3.25
C TYR A 84 3.50 -1.63 -4.34
N GLU A 85 3.55 -2.81 -4.94
CA GLU A 85 2.55 -3.27 -5.91
C GLU A 85 1.14 -3.34 -5.30
N GLU A 86 1.04 -3.82 -4.07
CA GLU A 86 -0.22 -3.87 -3.32
C GLU A 86 -0.78 -2.49 -3.00
N ALA A 87 0.08 -1.51 -2.69
CA ALA A 87 -0.33 -0.13 -2.45
C ALA A 87 -0.99 0.50 -3.68
N ILE A 88 -0.48 0.22 -4.88
CA ILE A 88 -1.07 0.68 -6.14
C ILE A 88 -2.48 0.09 -6.32
N LEU A 89 -2.66 -1.20 -6.06
CA LEU A 89 -3.97 -1.85 -6.13
C LEU A 89 -4.98 -1.23 -5.17
N LEU A 90 -4.56 -0.91 -3.94
CA LEU A 90 -5.41 -0.25 -2.94
C LEU A 90 -5.79 1.17 -3.37
N GLU A 91 -4.84 1.94 -3.92
CA GLU A 91 -5.09 3.30 -4.43
C GLU A 91 -6.12 3.29 -5.57
N ASP A 92 -6.07 2.31 -6.46
CA ASP A 92 -7.05 2.13 -7.54
C ASP A 92 -8.47 1.88 -6.99
N PHE A 93 -8.60 1.13 -5.91
CA PHE A 93 -9.89 0.91 -5.24
C PHE A 93 -10.41 2.17 -4.54
N GLU A 94 -9.54 2.95 -3.90
CA GLU A 94 -9.89 4.23 -3.28
C GLU A 94 -10.37 5.24 -4.32
N ASN A 95 -9.66 5.35 -5.43
CA ASN A 95 -10.01 6.23 -6.53
C ASN A 95 -11.34 5.84 -7.19
N ALA A 96 -11.72 4.57 -7.14
CA ALA A 96 -13.02 4.08 -7.59
C ALA A 96 -14.18 4.36 -6.60
N GLY A 97 -13.92 5.05 -5.48
CA GLY A 97 -14.92 5.38 -4.46
C GLY A 97 -15.46 4.18 -3.69
N LYS A 98 -14.74 3.07 -3.66
CA LYS A 98 -15.17 1.80 -3.07
C LYS A 98 -14.58 1.53 -1.68
N ILE A 99 -14.36 2.58 -0.90
CA ILE A 99 -13.81 2.43 0.45
C ILE A 99 -14.87 1.80 1.36
N THR A 100 -14.71 0.52 1.66
CA THR A 100 -15.50 -0.20 2.67
C THR A 100 -14.77 -0.22 4.01
N GLU A 101 -15.49 -0.48 5.12
CA GLU A 101 -14.86 -0.65 6.43
C GLU A 101 -13.81 -1.78 6.44
N SER A 102 -14.03 -2.82 5.65
CA SER A 102 -13.05 -3.91 5.51
C SER A 102 -11.76 -3.44 4.84
N MET A 103 -11.83 -2.50 3.90
CA MET A 103 -10.64 -1.91 3.28
C MET A 103 -9.86 -1.01 4.24
N LYS A 104 -10.54 -0.24 5.09
CA LYS A 104 -9.85 0.53 6.15
C LYS A 104 -9.06 -0.37 7.09
N VAL A 105 -9.63 -1.51 7.49
CA VAL A 105 -8.92 -2.52 8.29
C VAL A 105 -7.73 -3.09 7.52
N MET A 106 -7.87 -3.33 6.22
CA MET A 106 -6.80 -3.80 5.36
C MET A 106 -5.65 -2.78 5.29
N HIS A 107 -5.95 -1.51 5.05
CA HIS A 107 -4.94 -0.43 5.09
C HIS A 107 -4.17 -0.42 6.41
N LYS A 108 -4.89 -0.50 7.53
CA LYS A 108 -4.25 -0.54 8.86
C LYS A 108 -3.30 -1.75 9.00
N LYS A 109 -3.68 -2.91 8.49
CA LYS A 109 -2.83 -4.10 8.48
C LYS A 109 -1.56 -3.90 7.63
N TYR A 110 -1.68 -3.30 6.44
CA TYR A 110 -0.52 -2.97 5.61
C TYR A 110 0.42 -1.98 6.29
N ASP A 111 -0.11 -0.96 6.96
CA ASP A 111 0.72 -0.01 7.69
C ASP A 111 1.44 -0.67 8.88
N VAL A 112 0.84 -1.68 9.53
CA VAL A 112 1.55 -2.53 10.50
C VAL A 112 2.70 -3.27 9.85
N LEU A 113 2.48 -3.94 8.70
CA LEU A 113 3.54 -4.68 7.99
C LEU A 113 4.68 -3.75 7.53
N ARG A 114 4.34 -2.57 7.01
CA ARG A 114 5.33 -1.55 6.61
C ARG A 114 6.11 -1.00 7.79
N THR A 115 5.46 -0.80 8.93
CA THR A 115 6.13 -0.40 10.18
C THR A 115 7.13 -1.47 10.62
N PHE A 116 6.74 -2.74 10.55
CA PHE A 116 7.63 -3.85 10.82
C PHE A 116 8.80 -3.89 9.83
N LEU A 117 8.54 -3.69 8.53
CA LEU A 117 9.60 -3.61 7.53
C LEU A 117 10.60 -2.51 7.91
N TRP A 118 10.13 -1.30 8.24
CA TRP A 118 11.00 -0.21 8.63
C TRP A 118 11.87 -0.57 9.85
N ILE A 119 11.27 -1.11 10.92
CA ILE A 119 12.00 -1.57 12.10
C ILE A 119 13.05 -2.64 11.73
N ASN A 120 12.69 -3.56 10.83
CA ASN A 120 13.59 -4.61 10.39
C ASN A 120 14.74 -4.07 9.52
N THR A 121 14.50 -3.05 8.70
CA THR A 121 15.56 -2.40 7.91
C THR A 121 16.56 -1.66 8.79
N ILE A 122 16.08 -0.96 9.84
CA ILE A 122 16.95 -0.34 10.85
C ILE A 122 17.90 -1.39 11.47
N LYS A 123 17.34 -2.48 11.98
CA LYS A 123 18.12 -3.58 12.57
C LYS A 123 19.09 -4.22 11.58
N THR A 124 18.66 -4.40 10.33
CA THR A 124 19.50 -4.96 9.27
C THR A 124 20.67 -4.05 8.96
N ALA A 125 20.45 -2.74 8.87
CA ALA A 125 21.50 -1.76 8.62
C ALA A 125 22.52 -1.71 9.76
N GLU A 126 22.09 -1.78 11.02
CA GLU A 126 22.95 -1.82 12.20
C GLU A 126 23.86 -3.04 12.21
N LYS A 127 23.33 -4.23 11.89
CA LYS A 127 24.08 -5.50 11.93
C LYS A 127 24.91 -5.78 10.71
N CYS A 128 24.30 -5.57 9.55
CA CYS A 128 24.82 -6.04 8.26
C CYS A 128 25.47 -4.92 7.45
N GLY A 129 25.41 -3.69 7.95
CA GLY A 129 25.72 -2.50 7.16
C GLY A 129 24.65 -2.20 6.10
N ARG A 130 24.67 -1.00 5.58
CA ARG A 130 23.70 -0.49 4.60
C ARG A 130 24.09 -0.96 3.19
N SER A 131 23.14 -1.43 2.42
CA SER A 131 23.33 -1.83 1.01
C SER A 131 22.31 -1.23 0.06
N TYR A 132 21.28 -0.58 0.61
CA TYR A 132 20.25 0.22 -0.05
C TYR A 132 19.92 1.39 0.86
N ASP A 133 19.40 2.46 0.30
CA ASP A 133 18.92 3.58 1.10
C ASP A 133 17.44 3.37 1.47
N THR A 134 17.08 3.68 2.71
CA THR A 134 15.70 3.62 3.20
C THR A 134 15.04 4.99 2.99
N VAL A 135 13.91 5.00 2.28
CA VAL A 135 13.11 6.20 2.04
C VAL A 135 11.71 5.95 2.60
N VAL A 136 11.43 6.46 3.79
CA VAL A 136 10.11 6.31 4.44
C VAL A 136 9.27 7.54 4.14
N TYR A 137 8.12 7.34 3.52
CA TYR A 137 7.17 8.39 3.21
C TYR A 137 6.01 8.38 4.20
N LEU A 138 5.92 9.42 5.02
CA LEU A 138 4.92 9.60 6.05
C LEU A 138 3.82 10.54 5.54
N TYR A 139 2.57 10.08 5.53
CA TYR A 139 1.43 10.83 5.00
C TYR A 139 0.17 10.68 5.84
N VAL A 140 -0.80 11.57 5.65
CA VAL A 140 -2.12 11.52 6.31
C VAL A 140 -3.13 10.94 5.32
N SER A 141 -3.69 9.76 5.61
CA SER A 141 -4.59 9.06 4.69
C SER A 141 -6.00 9.68 4.66
N GLU A 142 -6.49 10.16 5.80
CA GLU A 142 -7.85 10.70 5.94
C GLU A 142 -7.84 12.23 6.15
N SER A 143 -7.06 12.95 5.31
CA SER A 143 -7.04 14.41 5.38
C SER A 143 -8.26 15.01 4.68
N ASP A 144 -8.97 15.94 5.32
CA ASP A 144 -10.03 16.75 4.68
C ASP A 144 -9.47 17.97 3.94
N GLU A 145 -8.22 18.28 4.14
CA GLU A 145 -7.56 19.45 3.56
C GLU A 145 -7.10 19.20 2.13
N LEU A 146 -7.66 19.97 1.17
CA LEU A 146 -7.35 19.81 -0.26
C LEU A 146 -5.88 20.09 -0.59
N THR A 147 -5.25 21.02 0.13
CA THR A 147 -3.83 21.34 -0.03
C THR A 147 -2.94 20.16 0.34
N THR A 148 -3.24 19.50 1.46
CA THR A 148 -2.53 18.30 1.92
C THR A 148 -2.68 17.17 0.91
N LYS A 149 -3.91 16.89 0.45
CA LYS A 149 -4.15 15.88 -0.60
C LYS A 149 -3.37 16.17 -1.89
N ALA A 150 -3.39 17.42 -2.35
CA ALA A 150 -2.67 17.82 -3.55
C ALA A 150 -1.15 17.63 -3.38
N THR A 151 -0.60 18.07 -2.25
CA THR A 151 0.83 17.92 -1.94
C THR A 151 1.24 16.44 -1.87
N GLN A 152 0.43 15.60 -1.21
CA GLN A 152 0.66 14.15 -1.13
C GLN A 152 0.67 13.49 -2.52
N LYS A 153 -0.26 13.90 -3.40
CA LYS A 153 -0.30 13.40 -4.77
C LYS A 153 0.96 13.74 -5.57
N VAL A 154 1.52 14.95 -5.38
CA VAL A 154 2.78 15.32 -6.01
C VAL A 154 3.94 14.53 -5.42
N TRP A 155 3.98 14.34 -4.09
CA TRP A 155 4.97 13.50 -3.43
C TRP A 155 4.94 12.06 -3.95
N SER A 156 3.76 11.45 -4.05
CA SER A 156 3.60 10.09 -4.59
C SER A 156 4.21 9.97 -5.99
N ARG A 157 4.02 11.00 -6.84
CA ARG A 157 4.61 11.02 -8.18
C ARG A 157 6.14 11.12 -8.14
N VAL A 158 6.69 12.02 -7.33
CA VAL A 158 8.14 12.19 -7.17
C VAL A 158 8.78 10.90 -6.65
N LEU A 159 8.14 10.24 -5.68
CA LEU A 159 8.65 8.99 -5.11
C LEU A 159 8.52 7.81 -6.07
N TYR A 160 7.48 7.78 -6.88
CA TYR A 160 7.37 6.81 -7.97
C TYR A 160 8.51 6.95 -8.96
N ASP A 161 8.76 8.18 -9.43
CA ASP A 161 9.84 8.46 -10.37
C ASP A 161 11.20 8.13 -9.74
N LEU A 162 11.42 8.46 -8.47
CA LEU A 162 12.63 8.07 -7.71
C LEU A 162 12.82 6.54 -7.67
N LYS A 163 11.76 5.77 -7.34
CA LYS A 163 11.85 4.30 -7.32
C LYS A 163 12.13 3.71 -8.70
N GLN A 164 11.60 4.32 -9.78
CA GLN A 164 11.90 3.87 -11.14
C GLN A 164 13.36 4.13 -11.54
N GLU A 165 13.96 5.20 -11.04
CA GLU A 165 15.36 5.54 -11.33
C GLU A 165 16.36 4.73 -10.49
N GLU A 166 16.10 4.54 -9.20
CA GLU A 166 17.04 3.90 -8.27
C GLU A 166 16.81 2.39 -8.12
N GLY A 167 15.65 1.87 -8.50
CA GLY A 167 15.36 0.43 -8.45
C GLY A 167 15.59 -0.16 -7.05
N ASP A 168 16.41 -1.20 -6.98
CA ASP A 168 16.78 -1.89 -5.72
C ASP A 168 17.78 -1.10 -4.86
N GLY A 169 18.30 0.04 -5.38
CA GLY A 169 19.15 0.95 -4.61
C GLY A 169 18.40 1.61 -3.45
N ILE A 170 17.07 1.73 -3.55
CA ILE A 170 16.24 2.29 -2.49
C ILE A 170 15.12 1.35 -2.05
N LEU A 171 14.80 1.43 -0.77
CA LEU A 171 13.68 0.77 -0.13
C LEU A 171 12.64 1.84 0.22
N LEU A 172 11.58 1.95 -0.61
CA LEU A 172 10.52 2.92 -0.43
C LEU A 172 9.40 2.36 0.44
N ILE A 173 9.13 3.01 1.59
CA ILE A 173 8.14 2.56 2.58
C ILE A 173 7.12 3.68 2.83
N PRO A 174 5.96 3.66 2.18
CA PRO A 174 4.87 4.60 2.48
C PRO A 174 4.11 4.17 3.75
N LEU A 175 3.88 5.10 4.69
CA LEU A 175 3.22 4.88 5.97
C LEU A 175 2.19 5.97 6.25
N ALA A 176 0.94 5.57 6.52
CA ALA A 176 -0.08 6.48 7.01
C ALA A 176 0.08 6.70 8.51
N VAL A 177 0.21 7.98 8.92
CA VAL A 177 0.46 8.35 10.33
C VAL A 177 -0.81 8.52 11.16
N ASP A 178 -1.98 8.47 10.55
CA ASP A 178 -3.30 8.69 11.13
C ASP A 178 -4.10 7.40 11.39
N LYS A 179 -3.40 6.27 11.57
CA LYS A 179 -4.03 4.94 11.76
C LYS A 179 -3.99 4.43 13.21
N ASP A 180 -3.55 5.24 14.17
CA ASP A 180 -3.43 4.85 15.58
C ASP A 180 -2.65 3.53 15.77
N LEU A 181 -1.42 3.50 15.29
CA LEU A 181 -0.51 2.36 15.40
C LEU A 181 0.55 2.62 16.48
N VAL A 182 0.43 1.98 17.63
CA VAL A 182 1.37 2.13 18.76
C VAL A 182 2.83 1.83 18.34
N SER A 183 3.04 0.87 17.46
CA SER A 183 4.38 0.54 16.94
C SER A 183 4.95 1.68 16.09
N LEU A 184 4.14 2.28 15.21
CA LEU A 184 4.56 3.42 14.39
C LEU A 184 4.82 4.65 15.25
N ASP A 185 3.90 4.98 16.16
CA ASP A 185 4.05 6.09 17.10
C ASP A 185 5.34 5.97 17.91
N SER A 186 5.67 4.74 18.35
CA SER A 186 6.90 4.47 19.10
C SER A 186 8.16 4.73 18.27
N VAL A 187 8.15 4.40 16.98
CA VAL A 187 9.26 4.71 16.07
C VAL A 187 9.33 6.21 15.81
N LEU A 188 8.19 6.85 15.49
CA LEU A 188 8.12 8.29 15.20
C LEU A 188 8.55 9.18 16.35
N ASN A 189 8.38 8.75 17.60
CA ASN A 189 8.86 9.48 18.78
C ASN A 189 10.38 9.69 18.79
N GLY A 190 11.13 8.92 18.01
CA GLY A 190 12.57 9.12 17.83
C GLY A 190 12.94 10.23 16.83
N TYR A 191 11.95 10.81 16.14
CA TYR A 191 12.16 11.81 15.08
C TYR A 191 11.44 13.11 15.41
N GLU A 192 12.09 14.25 15.12
CA GLU A 192 11.46 15.57 15.17
C GLU A 192 10.78 15.88 13.84
N ILE A 193 9.52 15.45 13.66
CA ILE A 193 8.75 15.66 12.43
C ILE A 193 7.75 16.80 12.64
N PRO A 194 8.01 18.00 12.07
CA PRO A 194 7.19 19.20 12.34
C PRO A 194 5.85 19.19 11.60
N SER A 195 5.74 18.49 10.48
CA SER A 195 4.52 18.45 9.65
C SER A 195 4.52 17.26 8.69
N TYR A 196 3.33 16.88 8.22
CA TYR A 196 3.11 15.87 7.20
C TYR A 196 2.54 16.51 5.92
N PRO A 197 2.85 15.95 4.72
CA PRO A 197 3.70 14.77 4.48
C PRO A 197 5.18 15.03 4.76
N ALA A 198 5.93 13.97 5.08
CA ALA A 198 7.36 14.02 5.36
C ALA A 198 8.09 12.81 4.77
N LEU A 199 9.37 12.97 4.46
CA LEU A 199 10.29 11.86 4.19
C LEU A 199 11.25 11.70 5.36
N VAL A 200 11.54 10.44 5.70
CA VAL A 200 12.68 10.06 6.54
C VAL A 200 13.63 9.24 5.68
N ILE A 201 14.84 9.74 5.47
CA ILE A 201 15.86 9.06 4.66
C ILE A 201 16.95 8.53 5.58
N ASN A 202 17.22 7.24 5.46
CA ASN A 202 18.29 6.55 6.19
C ASN A 202 18.23 6.74 7.72
N GLU A 203 17.02 6.92 8.26
CA GLU A 203 16.75 7.12 9.69
C GLU A 203 17.36 8.39 10.30
N ASP A 204 17.93 9.29 9.48
CA ASP A 204 18.68 10.46 9.92
C ASP A 204 18.11 11.78 9.35
N ILE A 205 17.70 11.79 8.10
CA ILE A 205 17.31 13.01 7.39
C ILE A 205 15.80 13.11 7.29
N VAL A 206 15.20 14.18 7.87
CA VAL A 206 13.77 14.48 7.79
C VAL A 206 13.53 15.61 6.80
N ILE A 207 12.68 15.39 5.81
CA ILE A 207 12.31 16.38 4.76
C ILE A 207 10.79 16.55 4.75
N THR A 208 10.32 17.78 5.00
CA THR A 208 8.87 18.12 5.01
C THR A 208 8.45 18.99 3.83
N ASN A 209 9.41 19.65 3.18
CA ASN A 209 9.12 20.44 2.00
C ASN A 209 9.22 19.59 0.74
N LEU A 210 8.30 19.82 -0.21
CA LEU A 210 8.34 19.14 -1.50
C LEU A 210 9.61 19.51 -2.25
N ILE A 211 10.37 18.50 -2.65
CA ILE A 211 11.61 18.64 -3.44
C ILE A 211 11.60 17.71 -4.65
N SER A 212 12.47 17.93 -5.61
CA SER A 212 12.58 17.10 -6.81
C SER A 212 13.33 15.78 -6.55
N VAL A 213 13.22 14.83 -7.48
CA VAL A 213 13.95 13.55 -7.47
C VAL A 213 15.46 13.80 -7.34
N GLU A 214 16.03 14.71 -8.17
CA GLU A 214 17.46 15.02 -8.15
C GLU A 214 17.93 15.58 -6.80
N LYS A 215 17.02 16.27 -6.09
CA LYS A 215 17.35 16.77 -4.76
C LYS A 215 17.30 15.67 -3.71
N ILE A 216 16.35 14.72 -3.81
CA ILE A 216 16.30 13.56 -2.92
C ILE A 216 17.57 12.72 -3.10
N LYS A 217 18.00 12.49 -4.34
CA LYS A 217 19.22 11.71 -4.66
C LYS A 217 20.49 12.27 -4.03
N GLN A 218 20.55 13.56 -3.69
CA GLN A 218 21.70 14.15 -2.98
C GLN A 218 21.80 13.71 -1.52
N TYR A 219 20.74 13.09 -0.96
CA TYR A 219 20.68 12.55 0.40
C TYR A 219 20.82 11.02 0.44
N LEU A 220 20.89 10.36 -0.74
CA LEU A 220 21.17 8.94 -0.88
C LEU A 220 22.70 8.72 -0.91
N ASN A 221 23.14 7.49 -0.56
CA ASN A 221 24.58 7.13 -0.52
C ASN A 221 25.07 6.52 -1.83
#